data_42bf8cc6229b182de225306e73142eb4
#
_entry.id   42bf8cc6229b182de225306e73142eb4
#
_cell.length_a   1.000
_cell.length_b   1.000
_cell.length_c   1.000
_cell.angle_alpha   90.00
_cell.angle_beta   90.00
_cell.angle_gamma   90.00
#
_symmetry.space_group_name_H-M   'P 1'
#
loop_
_entity.id
_entity.type
_entity.pdbx_description
1 polymer ?
#
loop_
_entity_poly.entity_id
_entity_poly.type
_entity_poly.pdbx_seq_one_letter_code
_entity_poly.pdbx_strand_id
1 'polypeptide(L)'
;MSTLNSDKYFECDVSKSASDFNSIENMFEKISKVWNEIDFIVHALAYSDKEELKGKYVNCSRENFLNSLDISAFSFTRIAKSSFPLMSLKGGSLLTLSYLGAERTTPNYNVMGVAKSALESSIKYLAMDLGKNNIRVNALSAGPVKTLAGAAISGARHVFRYSENVAPLKFNPQLKEVGSAALYLTSELSSGVTGNVHHVDGGLHSVAIPKQENFM
;
A
#
# COMPACT_ATOMS: atom_id res chain seq x y z
N MET A 1 1.92 -6.51 -19.96
CA MET A 1 3.16 -7.14 -19.46
C MET A 1 4.42 -6.74 -20.26
N SER A 2 4.29 -6.10 -21.38
CA SER A 2 5.43 -5.67 -22.23
C SER A 2 6.30 -4.53 -21.67
N THR A 3 5.90 -3.91 -20.56
CA THR A 3 6.61 -2.76 -19.98
C THR A 3 7.66 -3.13 -18.92
N LEU A 4 7.65 -4.36 -18.38
CA LEU A 4 8.53 -4.75 -17.27
C LEU A 4 9.77 -5.50 -17.72
N ASN A 5 9.92 -5.78 -19.01
CA ASN A 5 11.06 -6.53 -19.57
C ASN A 5 11.38 -7.83 -18.79
N SER A 6 10.35 -8.48 -18.24
CA SER A 6 10.42 -9.72 -17.46
C SER A 6 9.53 -10.78 -18.08
N ASP A 7 10.05 -11.97 -18.20
CA ASP A 7 9.34 -13.19 -18.61
C ASP A 7 8.80 -13.99 -17.40
N LYS A 8 9.10 -13.54 -16.18
CA LYS A 8 8.67 -14.20 -14.95
C LYS A 8 7.39 -13.56 -14.41
N TYR A 9 6.34 -14.35 -14.33
CA TYR A 9 5.11 -14.00 -13.63
C TYR A 9 4.56 -15.22 -12.88
N PHE A 10 3.92 -14.98 -11.76
CA PHE A 10 3.32 -15.98 -10.92
C PHE A 10 1.89 -15.54 -10.57
N GLU A 11 0.94 -16.40 -10.88
CA GLU A 11 -0.46 -16.14 -10.53
C GLU A 11 -0.64 -16.23 -9.02
N CYS A 12 -1.32 -15.25 -8.44
CA CYS A 12 -1.64 -15.19 -7.01
C CYS A 12 -2.94 -14.42 -6.80
N ASP A 13 -3.88 -15.04 -6.12
CA ASP A 13 -5.07 -14.39 -5.58
C ASP A 13 -4.93 -14.29 -4.07
N VAL A 14 -4.69 -13.09 -3.57
CA VAL A 14 -4.45 -12.83 -2.14
C VAL A 14 -5.70 -13.00 -1.27
N SER A 15 -6.90 -13.03 -1.88
CA SER A 15 -8.16 -13.26 -1.16
C SER A 15 -8.40 -14.73 -0.80
N LYS A 16 -7.61 -15.64 -1.35
CA LYS A 16 -7.78 -17.06 -1.13
C LYS A 16 -6.98 -17.57 0.06
N SER A 17 -7.54 -18.54 0.76
CA SER A 17 -6.89 -19.22 1.87
C SER A 17 -5.71 -20.07 1.41
N ALA A 18 -4.86 -20.49 2.36
CA ALA A 18 -3.73 -21.37 2.06
C ALA A 18 -4.15 -22.74 1.49
N SER A 19 -5.40 -23.15 1.66
CA SER A 19 -5.95 -24.37 1.05
C SER A 19 -6.30 -24.21 -0.43
N ASP A 20 -6.37 -22.97 -0.93
CA ASP A 20 -6.69 -22.72 -2.33
C ASP A 20 -5.42 -22.71 -3.19
N PHE A 21 -5.55 -23.20 -4.43
CA PHE A 21 -4.41 -23.39 -5.35
C PHE A 21 -3.66 -22.11 -5.75
N ASN A 22 -4.26 -20.95 -5.60
CA ASN A 22 -3.68 -19.65 -5.94
C ASN A 22 -3.39 -18.80 -4.70
N SER A 23 -3.06 -19.46 -3.61
CA SER A 23 -2.70 -18.75 -2.39
C SER A 23 -1.29 -18.13 -2.49
N ILE A 24 -1.03 -17.19 -1.59
CA ILE A 24 0.29 -16.55 -1.45
C ILE A 24 1.38 -17.61 -1.21
N GLU A 25 1.12 -18.60 -0.41
CA GLU A 25 2.06 -19.66 -0.04
C GLU A 25 2.50 -20.45 -1.29
N ASN A 26 1.53 -20.85 -2.15
CA ASN A 26 1.82 -21.55 -3.41
C ASN A 26 2.62 -20.69 -4.38
N MET A 27 2.36 -19.39 -4.41
CA MET A 27 3.15 -18.46 -5.20
C MET A 27 4.62 -18.46 -4.75
N PHE A 28 4.89 -18.33 -3.46
CA PHE A 28 6.26 -18.32 -2.93
C PHE A 28 6.96 -19.68 -3.08
N GLU A 29 6.25 -20.80 -3.03
CA GLU A 29 6.81 -22.11 -3.37
C GLU A 29 7.27 -22.15 -4.84
N LYS A 30 6.50 -21.58 -5.75
CA LYS A 30 6.91 -21.49 -7.18
C LYS A 30 8.09 -20.54 -7.36
N ILE A 31 8.10 -19.41 -6.66
CA ILE A 31 9.20 -18.44 -6.71
C ILE A 31 10.49 -19.07 -6.22
N SER A 32 10.48 -19.85 -5.14
CA SER A 32 11.68 -20.49 -4.58
C SER A 32 12.34 -21.50 -5.53
N LYS A 33 11.60 -22.02 -6.50
CA LYS A 33 12.13 -22.90 -7.57
C LYS A 33 12.88 -22.13 -8.67
N VAL A 34 12.72 -20.79 -8.70
CA VAL A 34 13.32 -19.92 -9.73
C VAL A 34 14.40 -19.02 -9.14
N TRP A 35 14.17 -18.50 -7.93
CA TRP A 35 15.08 -17.58 -7.23
C TRP A 35 15.41 -18.11 -5.83
N ASN A 36 16.67 -18.09 -5.51
CA ASN A 36 17.15 -18.49 -4.17
C ASN A 36 16.97 -17.38 -3.14
N GLU A 37 16.89 -16.12 -3.58
CA GLU A 37 16.82 -14.93 -2.74
C GLU A 37 15.87 -13.90 -3.36
N ILE A 38 15.30 -13.04 -2.49
CA ILE A 38 14.51 -11.86 -2.86
C ILE A 38 15.09 -10.66 -2.11
N ASP A 39 15.44 -9.59 -2.85
CA ASP A 39 15.98 -8.36 -2.26
C ASP A 39 14.88 -7.44 -1.74
N PHE A 40 13.76 -7.35 -2.45
CA PHE A 40 12.61 -6.55 -2.02
C PHE A 40 11.28 -7.04 -2.58
N ILE A 41 10.22 -6.65 -1.91
CA ILE A 41 8.84 -6.90 -2.37
C ILE A 41 8.06 -5.61 -2.28
N VAL A 42 7.30 -5.30 -3.34
CA VAL A 42 6.33 -4.19 -3.36
C VAL A 42 4.91 -4.75 -3.39
N HIS A 43 4.19 -4.55 -2.30
CA HIS A 43 2.78 -4.91 -2.16
C HIS A 43 1.92 -3.72 -2.59
N ALA A 44 1.40 -3.75 -3.81
CA ALA A 44 0.67 -2.64 -4.44
C ALA A 44 -0.76 -3.04 -4.81
N LEU A 45 -1.51 -3.57 -3.87
CA LEU A 45 -2.88 -4.01 -4.08
C LEU A 45 -3.82 -3.57 -2.94
N ALA A 46 -5.10 -3.49 -3.25
CA ALA A 46 -6.18 -3.27 -2.29
C ALA A 46 -7.52 -3.62 -2.96
N TYR A 47 -8.50 -3.97 -2.15
CA TYR A 47 -9.85 -4.25 -2.61
C TYR A 47 -10.89 -3.80 -1.58
N SER A 48 -11.99 -3.27 -2.07
CA SER A 48 -13.26 -3.11 -1.37
C SER A 48 -14.39 -3.06 -2.38
N ASP A 49 -15.60 -3.40 -1.96
CA ASP A 49 -16.79 -3.19 -2.78
C ASP A 49 -16.99 -1.69 -3.01
N LYS A 50 -17.04 -1.29 -4.29
CA LYS A 50 -17.16 0.11 -4.72
C LYS A 50 -18.46 0.77 -4.27
N GLU A 51 -19.54 0.00 -4.18
CA GLU A 51 -20.83 0.54 -3.79
C GLU A 51 -20.85 0.88 -2.30
N GLU A 52 -20.15 0.11 -1.47
CA GLU A 52 -20.05 0.37 -0.04
C GLU A 52 -18.99 1.43 0.34
N LEU A 53 -18.15 1.85 -0.61
CA LEU A 53 -17.30 3.03 -0.43
C LEU A 53 -18.12 4.34 -0.49
N LYS A 54 -19.32 4.31 -1.06
CA LYS A 54 -20.23 5.44 -1.14
C LYS A 54 -21.08 5.55 0.13
N GLY A 55 -21.54 6.77 0.41
CA GLY A 55 -22.48 7.02 1.53
C GLY A 55 -21.82 6.94 2.91
N LYS A 56 -22.57 6.44 3.90
CA LYS A 56 -22.14 6.43 5.30
C LYS A 56 -21.38 5.17 5.64
N TYR A 57 -20.21 5.30 6.26
CA TYR A 57 -19.40 4.18 6.74
C TYR A 57 -20.16 3.22 7.68
N VAL A 58 -21.06 3.75 8.52
CA VAL A 58 -21.86 2.93 9.46
C VAL A 58 -22.71 1.86 8.77
N ASN A 59 -22.94 1.97 7.47
CA ASN A 59 -23.70 1.00 6.67
C ASN A 59 -22.80 -0.08 6.03
N CYS A 60 -21.50 -0.09 6.30
CA CYS A 60 -20.60 -1.11 5.78
C CYS A 60 -21.05 -2.51 6.25
N SER A 61 -21.17 -3.43 5.31
CA SER A 61 -21.49 -4.81 5.63
C SER A 61 -20.32 -5.52 6.32
N ARG A 62 -20.65 -6.54 7.13
CA ARG A 62 -19.61 -7.38 7.75
C ARG A 62 -18.75 -8.08 6.70
N GLU A 63 -19.37 -8.53 5.62
CA GLU A 63 -18.68 -9.21 4.53
C GLU A 63 -17.64 -8.32 3.87
N ASN A 64 -18.03 -7.11 3.41
CA ASN A 64 -17.10 -6.18 2.80
C ASN A 64 -16.03 -5.69 3.79
N PHE A 65 -16.38 -5.48 5.07
CA PHE A 65 -15.41 -5.15 6.12
C PHE A 65 -14.31 -6.21 6.21
N LEU A 66 -14.69 -7.49 6.34
CA LEU A 66 -13.73 -8.59 6.44
C LEU A 66 -12.88 -8.74 5.17
N ASN A 67 -13.50 -8.71 3.99
CA ASN A 67 -12.80 -8.82 2.71
C ASN A 67 -11.83 -7.65 2.49
N SER A 68 -12.23 -6.43 2.84
CA SER A 68 -11.37 -5.26 2.69
C SER A 68 -10.15 -5.34 3.60
N LEU A 69 -10.29 -5.80 4.84
CA LEU A 69 -9.16 -5.97 5.76
C LEU A 69 -8.27 -7.15 5.35
N ASP A 70 -8.85 -8.27 4.96
CA ASP A 70 -8.09 -9.45 4.54
C ASP A 70 -7.21 -9.13 3.32
N ILE A 71 -7.82 -8.60 2.26
CA ILE A 71 -7.12 -8.30 1.01
C ILE A 71 -6.19 -7.10 1.13
N SER A 72 -6.62 -6.01 1.79
CA SER A 72 -5.88 -4.74 1.76
C SER A 72 -4.90 -4.54 2.92
N ALA A 73 -4.96 -5.38 3.95
CA ALA A 73 -4.07 -5.30 5.10
C ALA A 73 -3.42 -6.64 5.43
N PHE A 74 -4.19 -7.71 5.71
CA PHE A 74 -3.66 -8.98 6.18
C PHE A 74 -2.85 -9.72 5.12
N SER A 75 -3.17 -9.56 3.84
CA SER A 75 -2.39 -10.14 2.73
C SER A 75 -0.91 -9.71 2.79
N PHE A 76 -0.60 -8.48 3.22
CA PHE A 76 0.79 -8.04 3.41
C PHE A 76 1.51 -8.82 4.51
N THR A 77 0.83 -9.11 5.61
CA THR A 77 1.37 -9.94 6.70
C THR A 77 1.63 -11.37 6.21
N ARG A 78 0.72 -11.94 5.41
CA ARG A 78 0.92 -13.26 4.79
C ARG A 78 2.11 -13.27 3.82
N ILE A 79 2.23 -12.22 2.99
CA ILE A 79 3.39 -12.05 2.09
C ILE A 79 4.69 -11.97 2.88
N ALA A 80 4.74 -11.19 3.95
CA ALA A 80 5.92 -11.07 4.81
C ALA A 80 6.33 -12.43 5.41
N LYS A 81 5.35 -13.21 5.89
CA LYS A 81 5.58 -14.56 6.40
C LYS A 81 6.13 -15.50 5.32
N SER A 82 5.49 -15.52 4.15
CA SER A 82 5.81 -16.48 3.08
C SER A 82 7.11 -16.15 2.35
N SER A 83 7.50 -14.87 2.31
CA SER A 83 8.77 -14.43 1.74
C SER A 83 9.97 -14.59 2.68
N PHE A 84 9.74 -14.72 3.98
CA PHE A 84 10.79 -14.77 4.99
C PHE A 84 11.92 -15.76 4.69
N PRO A 85 11.67 -17.01 4.26
CA PRO A 85 12.75 -17.95 3.95
C PRO A 85 13.68 -17.49 2.82
N LEU A 86 13.16 -16.67 1.88
CA LEU A 86 13.92 -16.15 0.74
C LEU A 86 14.64 -14.83 1.03
N MET A 87 14.38 -14.21 2.19
CA MET A 87 14.96 -12.92 2.60
C MET A 87 15.83 -13.00 3.84
N SER A 88 15.58 -13.97 4.73
CA SER A 88 16.13 -14.00 6.10
C SER A 88 17.65 -14.14 6.20
N LEU A 89 18.32 -14.67 5.19
CA LEU A 89 19.77 -14.83 5.18
C LEU A 89 20.52 -13.56 4.81
N LYS A 90 19.97 -12.79 3.88
CA LYS A 90 20.60 -11.57 3.33
C LYS A 90 19.99 -10.29 3.88
N GLY A 91 18.74 -10.34 4.30
CA GLY A 91 17.93 -9.17 4.58
C GLY A 91 17.17 -8.70 3.33
N GLY A 92 16.59 -7.50 3.41
CA GLY A 92 15.87 -6.94 2.28
C GLY A 92 14.84 -5.88 2.68
N SER A 93 13.90 -5.58 1.79
CA SER A 93 12.88 -4.57 2.02
C SER A 93 11.48 -5.02 1.62
N LEU A 94 10.53 -4.88 2.53
CA LEU A 94 9.09 -5.03 2.27
C LEU A 94 8.46 -3.64 2.22
N LEU A 95 7.84 -3.30 1.12
CA LEU A 95 7.17 -2.03 0.89
C LEU A 95 5.69 -2.26 0.57
N THR A 96 4.81 -1.52 1.23
CA THR A 96 3.39 -1.49 0.85
C THR A 96 2.93 -0.08 0.53
N LEU A 97 1.76 0.05 -0.13
CA LEU A 97 1.17 1.33 -0.48
C LEU A 97 0.01 1.66 0.46
N SER A 98 0.06 2.86 1.03
CA SER A 98 -1.00 3.45 1.83
C SER A 98 -1.53 4.74 1.20
N TYR A 99 -2.41 5.41 1.93
CA TYR A 99 -3.04 6.66 1.53
C TYR A 99 -3.44 7.46 2.78
N LEU A 100 -3.46 8.78 2.67
CA LEU A 100 -3.84 9.71 3.76
C LEU A 100 -5.16 9.36 4.46
N GLY A 101 -6.07 8.64 3.77
CA GLY A 101 -7.30 8.12 4.35
C GLY A 101 -7.12 7.13 5.50
N ALA A 102 -5.91 6.63 5.75
CA ALA A 102 -5.56 5.87 6.95
C ALA A 102 -5.49 6.73 8.21
N GLU A 103 -5.09 7.98 8.06
CA GLU A 103 -4.87 8.93 9.17
C GLU A 103 -6.01 9.94 9.32
N ARG A 104 -6.64 10.31 8.22
CA ARG A 104 -7.67 11.35 8.16
C ARG A 104 -8.86 10.89 7.33
N THR A 105 -10.05 11.31 7.72
CA THR A 105 -11.28 10.99 6.98
C THR A 105 -11.22 11.56 5.57
N THR A 106 -11.41 10.70 4.58
CA THR A 106 -11.53 11.07 3.17
C THR A 106 -12.92 10.66 2.66
N PRO A 107 -13.66 11.54 1.98
CA PRO A 107 -14.97 11.21 1.43
C PRO A 107 -14.92 10.00 0.48
N ASN A 108 -15.90 9.10 0.60
CA ASN A 108 -16.01 7.89 -0.21
C ASN A 108 -14.81 6.93 -0.13
N TYR A 109 -14.10 6.95 0.99
CA TYR A 109 -13.02 6.01 1.26
C TYR A 109 -13.41 4.98 2.34
N ASN A 110 -14.28 5.35 3.27
CA ASN A 110 -14.98 4.51 4.25
C ASN A 110 -14.13 3.37 4.83
N VAL A 111 -14.55 2.12 4.63
CA VAL A 111 -13.86 0.91 5.13
C VAL A 111 -12.41 0.79 4.63
N MET A 112 -12.10 1.31 3.46
CA MET A 112 -10.73 1.32 2.96
C MET A 112 -9.80 2.15 3.84
N GLY A 113 -10.28 3.25 4.43
CA GLY A 113 -9.52 4.02 5.42
C GLY A 113 -9.17 3.16 6.64
N VAL A 114 -10.14 2.40 7.16
CA VAL A 114 -9.92 1.46 8.27
C VAL A 114 -8.92 0.37 7.90
N ALA A 115 -9.03 -0.21 6.70
CA ALA A 115 -8.10 -1.22 6.21
C ALA A 115 -6.67 -0.66 6.07
N LYS A 116 -6.51 0.58 5.57
CA LYS A 116 -5.20 1.23 5.46
C LYS A 116 -4.61 1.60 6.82
N SER A 117 -5.43 2.00 7.80
CA SER A 117 -4.97 2.20 9.19
C SER A 117 -4.46 0.89 9.80
N ALA A 118 -5.17 -0.23 9.58
CA ALA A 118 -4.73 -1.54 10.02
C ALA A 118 -3.41 -1.96 9.35
N LEU A 119 -3.27 -1.69 8.04
CA LEU A 119 -2.03 -1.93 7.28
C LEU A 119 -0.85 -1.13 7.86
N GLU A 120 -1.02 0.17 8.10
CA GLU A 120 0.03 1.03 8.67
C GLU A 120 0.42 0.61 10.09
N SER A 121 -0.54 0.16 10.89
CA SER A 121 -0.24 -0.43 12.20
C SER A 121 0.57 -1.72 12.07
N SER A 122 0.20 -2.61 11.14
CA SER A 122 0.88 -3.89 10.89
C SER A 122 2.36 -3.71 10.52
N ILE A 123 2.72 -2.62 9.82
CA ILE A 123 4.10 -2.31 9.44
C ILE A 123 5.01 -2.24 10.67
N LYS A 124 4.56 -1.63 11.75
CA LYS A 124 5.34 -1.45 12.99
C LYS A 124 5.65 -2.79 13.65
N TYR A 125 4.67 -3.68 13.72
CA TYR A 125 4.85 -5.03 14.28
C TYR A 125 5.75 -5.89 13.38
N LEU A 126 5.53 -5.86 12.06
CA LEU A 126 6.38 -6.59 11.12
C LEU A 126 7.83 -6.07 11.13
N ALA A 127 8.04 -4.77 11.26
CA ALA A 127 9.38 -4.19 11.39
C ALA A 127 10.10 -4.67 12.66
N MET A 128 9.36 -4.78 13.78
CA MET A 128 9.91 -5.31 15.03
C MET A 128 10.28 -6.79 14.90
N ASP A 129 9.41 -7.59 14.30
CA ASP A 129 9.61 -9.04 14.17
C ASP A 129 10.76 -9.39 13.23
N LEU A 130 10.88 -8.66 12.10
CA LEU A 130 11.78 -9.00 11.01
C LEU A 130 13.10 -8.23 11.02
N GLY A 131 13.20 -7.18 11.83
CA GLY A 131 14.37 -6.30 11.88
C GLY A 131 15.67 -7.00 12.28
N LYS A 132 15.61 -8.01 13.17
CA LYS A 132 16.76 -8.83 13.54
C LYS A 132 17.38 -9.63 12.38
N ASN A 133 16.62 -9.81 11.31
CA ASN A 133 17.06 -10.45 10.07
C ASN A 133 17.40 -9.43 8.97
N ASN A 134 17.61 -8.15 9.32
CA ASN A 134 17.87 -7.05 8.39
C ASN A 134 16.77 -6.87 7.32
N ILE A 135 15.54 -7.28 7.61
CA ILE A 135 14.41 -7.06 6.73
C ILE A 135 13.70 -5.79 7.20
N ARG A 136 13.71 -4.75 6.36
CA ARG A 136 13.04 -3.48 6.61
C ARG A 136 11.60 -3.56 6.11
N VAL A 137 10.68 -2.96 6.83
CA VAL A 137 9.24 -2.97 6.49
C VAL A 137 8.71 -1.54 6.57
N ASN A 138 8.24 -1.00 5.44
CA ASN A 138 7.78 0.37 5.35
C ASN A 138 6.50 0.47 4.50
N ALA A 139 5.77 1.58 4.65
CA ALA A 139 4.72 1.98 3.73
C ALA A 139 5.09 3.27 3.00
N LEU A 140 4.54 3.44 1.81
CA LEU A 140 4.51 4.67 1.07
C LEU A 140 3.07 5.16 1.00
N SER A 141 2.78 6.29 1.66
CA SER A 141 1.49 6.96 1.61
C SER A 141 1.50 7.95 0.45
N ALA A 142 0.95 7.53 -0.69
CA ALA A 142 0.90 8.37 -1.89
C ALA A 142 -0.28 9.34 -1.83
N GLY A 143 -0.09 10.56 -2.30
CA GLY A 143 -1.19 11.47 -2.61
C GLY A 143 -2.07 10.92 -3.74
N PRO A 144 -3.12 11.65 -4.14
CA PRO A 144 -3.97 11.22 -5.24
C PRO A 144 -3.18 11.06 -6.55
N VAL A 145 -3.05 9.84 -7.04
CA VAL A 145 -2.39 9.49 -8.31
C VAL A 145 -3.44 9.02 -9.30
N LYS A 146 -3.32 9.45 -10.57
CA LYS A 146 -4.23 9.03 -11.66
C LYS A 146 -3.99 7.56 -12.00
N THR A 147 -4.73 6.67 -11.36
CA THR A 147 -4.73 5.22 -11.60
C THR A 147 -6.14 4.71 -11.85
N LEU A 148 -6.27 3.50 -12.38
CA LEU A 148 -7.57 2.84 -12.55
C LEU A 148 -8.28 2.68 -11.20
N ALA A 149 -7.55 2.30 -10.15
CA ALA A 149 -8.09 2.17 -8.80
C ALA A 149 -8.57 3.52 -8.25
N GLY A 150 -7.78 4.59 -8.39
CA GLY A 150 -8.16 5.94 -7.98
C GLY A 150 -9.37 6.48 -8.75
N ALA A 151 -9.49 6.18 -10.05
CA ALA A 151 -10.62 6.58 -10.87
C ALA A 151 -11.94 5.87 -10.48
N ALA A 152 -11.86 4.72 -9.83
CA ALA A 152 -13.03 3.96 -9.36
C ALA A 152 -13.67 4.57 -8.10
N ILE A 153 -12.98 5.47 -7.39
CA ILE A 153 -13.50 6.13 -6.19
C ILE A 153 -14.45 7.26 -6.61
N SER A 154 -15.68 7.22 -6.10
CA SER A 154 -16.66 8.27 -6.35
C SER A 154 -16.14 9.61 -5.81
N GLY A 155 -16.25 10.67 -6.61
CA GLY A 155 -15.74 11.99 -6.19
C GLY A 155 -14.23 12.19 -6.38
N ALA A 156 -13.53 11.29 -7.04
CA ALA A 156 -12.07 11.39 -7.27
C ALA A 156 -11.62 12.75 -7.81
N ARG A 157 -12.39 13.35 -8.75
CA ARG A 157 -12.08 14.70 -9.26
C ARG A 157 -12.03 15.78 -8.17
N HIS A 158 -12.95 15.70 -7.20
CA HIS A 158 -12.96 16.63 -6.07
C HIS A 158 -11.72 16.45 -5.19
N VAL A 159 -11.38 15.20 -4.88
CA VAL A 159 -10.19 14.87 -4.09
C VAL A 159 -8.91 15.34 -4.80
N PHE A 160 -8.78 15.10 -6.11
CA PHE A 160 -7.63 15.58 -6.89
C PHE A 160 -7.49 17.10 -6.87
N ARG A 161 -8.59 17.83 -7.11
CA ARG A 161 -8.58 19.31 -7.12
C ARG A 161 -8.29 19.86 -5.71
N TYR A 162 -8.91 19.29 -4.69
CA TYR A 162 -8.66 19.69 -3.30
C TYR A 162 -7.18 19.50 -2.93
N SER A 163 -6.63 18.32 -3.20
CA SER A 163 -5.23 18.01 -2.91
C SER A 163 -4.28 18.98 -3.62
N GLU A 164 -4.49 19.23 -4.91
CA GLU A 164 -3.67 20.16 -5.71
C GLU A 164 -3.71 21.59 -5.16
N ASN A 165 -4.88 22.05 -4.71
CA ASN A 165 -5.04 23.40 -4.16
C ASN A 165 -4.48 23.53 -2.74
N VAL A 166 -4.55 22.48 -1.93
CA VAL A 166 -4.23 22.53 -0.50
C VAL A 166 -2.79 22.10 -0.22
N ALA A 167 -2.25 21.14 -0.96
CA ALA A 167 -0.88 20.68 -0.77
C ALA A 167 0.13 21.83 -0.87
N PRO A 168 1.13 21.90 0.02
CA PRO A 168 2.19 22.93 -0.03
C PRO A 168 2.86 23.07 -1.38
N LEU A 169 3.14 21.96 -2.08
CA LEU A 169 3.78 21.99 -3.39
C LEU A 169 2.81 22.27 -4.55
N LYS A 170 1.49 22.42 -4.28
CA LYS A 170 0.47 22.76 -5.29
C LYS A 170 0.40 21.81 -6.49
N PHE A 171 0.71 20.55 -6.27
CA PHE A 171 0.54 19.50 -7.28
C PHE A 171 0.17 18.16 -6.64
N ASN A 172 -0.46 17.29 -7.43
CA ASN A 172 -0.63 15.90 -7.09
C ASN A 172 0.57 15.08 -7.60
N PRO A 173 1.15 14.17 -6.80
CA PRO A 173 2.27 13.36 -7.25
C PRO A 173 1.87 12.51 -8.46
N GLN A 174 2.83 12.29 -9.34
CA GLN A 174 2.73 11.38 -10.47
C GLN A 174 3.38 10.03 -10.11
N LEU A 175 3.23 9.05 -10.96
CA LEU A 175 3.85 7.73 -10.78
C LEU A 175 5.38 7.81 -10.64
N LYS A 176 6.01 8.81 -11.25
CA LYS A 176 7.45 9.02 -11.18
C LYS A 176 7.91 9.36 -9.76
N GLU A 177 7.24 10.28 -9.07
CA GLU A 177 7.59 10.66 -7.69
C GLU A 177 7.36 9.49 -6.74
N VAL A 178 6.24 8.77 -6.92
CA VAL A 178 5.93 7.57 -6.14
C VAL A 178 6.98 6.47 -6.38
N GLY A 179 7.35 6.24 -7.64
CA GLY A 179 8.37 5.26 -8.02
C GLY A 179 9.76 5.62 -7.48
N SER A 180 10.14 6.89 -7.48
CA SER A 180 11.42 7.35 -6.92
C SER A 180 11.49 7.13 -5.40
N ALA A 181 10.41 7.41 -4.68
CA ALA A 181 10.34 7.13 -3.25
C ALA A 181 10.31 5.61 -2.95
N ALA A 182 9.64 4.83 -3.78
CA ALA A 182 9.67 3.37 -3.69
C ALA A 182 11.08 2.83 -3.91
N LEU A 183 11.81 3.33 -4.90
CA LEU A 183 13.21 2.98 -5.14
C LEU A 183 14.09 3.32 -3.93
N TYR A 184 13.94 4.51 -3.33
CA TYR A 184 14.62 4.86 -2.09
C TYR A 184 14.33 3.84 -0.98
N LEU A 185 13.05 3.54 -0.71
CA LEU A 185 12.65 2.66 0.39
C LEU A 185 13.03 1.19 0.17
N THR A 186 13.21 0.75 -1.07
CA THR A 186 13.61 -0.63 -1.40
C THR A 186 15.12 -0.81 -1.57
N SER A 187 15.88 0.27 -1.67
CA SER A 187 17.34 0.24 -1.83
C SER A 187 18.10 0.45 -0.52
N GLU A 188 19.42 0.25 -0.55
CA GLU A 188 20.33 0.50 0.57
C GLU A 188 20.38 1.98 1.02
N LEU A 189 19.90 2.92 0.21
CA LEU A 189 19.79 4.33 0.58
C LEU A 189 18.91 4.56 1.81
N SER A 190 18.01 3.62 2.09
CA SER A 190 17.13 3.66 3.27
C SER A 190 17.46 2.59 4.32
N SER A 191 18.73 2.16 4.41
CA SER A 191 19.18 1.10 5.32
C SER A 191 18.83 1.33 6.80
N GLY A 192 18.74 2.58 7.22
CA GLY A 192 18.31 2.98 8.57
C GLY A 192 16.81 3.21 8.74
N VAL A 193 15.95 2.89 7.73
CA VAL A 193 14.51 3.23 7.74
C VAL A 193 13.66 1.96 7.76
N THR A 194 12.95 1.72 8.88
CA THR A 194 11.98 0.65 9.02
C THR A 194 10.84 1.07 9.95
N GLY A 195 9.65 0.47 9.81
CA GLY A 195 8.46 0.81 10.59
C GLY A 195 7.85 2.17 10.24
N ASN A 196 8.21 2.76 9.11
CA ASN A 196 7.85 4.12 8.72
C ASN A 196 6.73 4.15 7.67
N VAL A 197 5.88 5.16 7.75
CA VAL A 197 4.93 5.57 6.70
C VAL A 197 5.49 6.82 6.03
N HIS A 198 6.01 6.66 4.82
CA HIS A 198 6.64 7.73 4.06
C HIS A 198 5.64 8.41 3.13
N HIS A 199 5.42 9.71 3.32
CA HIS A 199 4.45 10.45 2.54
C HIS A 199 5.05 10.99 1.24
N VAL A 200 4.32 10.76 0.14
CA VAL A 200 4.58 11.32 -1.19
C VAL A 200 3.29 11.94 -1.71
N ASP A 201 2.94 13.12 -1.18
CA ASP A 201 1.65 13.75 -1.38
C ASP A 201 1.71 15.27 -1.58
N GLY A 202 2.88 15.78 -1.94
CA GLY A 202 3.11 17.23 -2.06
C GLY A 202 3.03 17.98 -0.74
N GLY A 203 3.09 17.28 0.40
CA GLY A 203 2.98 17.84 1.75
C GLY A 203 1.53 17.97 2.25
N LEU A 204 0.54 17.40 1.54
CA LEU A 204 -0.87 17.47 1.93
C LEU A 204 -1.13 17.00 3.36
N HIS A 205 -0.48 15.91 3.78
CA HIS A 205 -0.63 15.34 5.13
C HIS A 205 -0.32 16.33 6.25
N SER A 206 0.60 17.27 6.02
CA SER A 206 1.04 18.24 7.02
C SER A 206 0.09 19.42 7.22
N VAL A 207 -0.92 19.58 6.34
CA VAL A 207 -1.84 20.71 6.37
C VAL A 207 -3.06 20.37 7.23
N ALA A 208 -3.21 21.04 8.37
CA ALA A 208 -4.39 20.90 9.22
C ALA A 208 -5.54 21.78 8.70
N ILE A 209 -5.27 23.06 8.46
CA ILE A 209 -6.24 24.05 7.97
C ILE A 209 -5.64 24.74 6.74
N PRO A 210 -6.24 24.57 5.55
CA PRO A 210 -5.77 25.26 4.35
C PRO A 210 -6.04 26.77 4.42
N LYS A 211 -5.24 27.55 3.71
CA LYS A 211 -5.43 29.00 3.62
C LYS A 211 -6.76 29.33 2.92
N GLN A 212 -7.37 30.45 3.26
CA GLN A 212 -8.66 30.90 2.71
C GLN A 212 -8.60 31.01 1.18
N GLU A 213 -7.50 31.50 0.62
CA GLU A 213 -7.27 31.60 -0.83
C GLU A 213 -7.38 30.26 -1.59
N ASN A 214 -7.25 29.14 -0.90
CA ASN A 214 -7.39 27.81 -1.52
C ASN A 214 -8.84 27.38 -1.77
N PHE A 215 -9.82 28.18 -1.35
CA PHE A 215 -11.25 27.92 -1.52
C PHE A 215 -11.92 28.84 -2.55
N MET A 216 -11.20 29.85 -3.07
CA MET A 216 -11.65 30.72 -4.14
C MET A 216 -11.21 30.16 -5.49
#